data_359584faad98db0789aebbe355b06577
#
_entry.id   359584faad98db0789aebbe355b06577
#
_cell.length_a   1.000
_cell.length_b   1.000
_cell.length_c   1.000
_cell.angle_alpha   90.00
_cell.angle_beta   90.00
_cell.angle_gamma   90.00
#
_symmetry.space_group_name_H-M   'P 1'
#
loop_
_entity.id
_entity.type
_entity.pdbx_description
1 polymer ?
#
loop_
_entity_poly.entity_id
_entity_poly.type
_entity_poly.pdbx_seq_one_letter_code
_entity_poly.pdbx_strand_id
1 'polypeptide(L)'
;MAYLPFDQEPSPYAMMNLPTREQAGVLIVSVSGRIDHTTSEEFSTALDPLLETCAQGHPPVLLDFAGVDYISSAGLRVLMMASRRAKAQQGAFAIAALQPLVQEVFAISRFNLIVPCYASVDSACKVLGS
;
A
#
# COMPACT_ATOMS: atom_id res chain seq x y z
N MET A 1 -18.53 27.81 14.46
CA MET A 1 -18.37 27.30 14.08
C MET A 1 -18.63 26.43 13.64
N ALA A 2 -18.78 26.48 13.70
CA ALA A 2 -18.90 25.49 13.48
C ALA A 2 -19.04 25.03 12.32
N TYR A 3 -18.86 25.23 11.75
CA TYR A 3 -18.94 24.65 10.90
C TYR A 3 -18.22 23.70 10.60
N LEU A 4 -17.85 23.64 10.87
CA LEU A 4 -17.02 22.62 10.88
C LEU A 4 -17.50 21.33 10.42
N PRO A 5 -18.70 20.97 10.49
CA PRO A 5 -19.17 19.68 10.04
C PRO A 5 -18.71 19.34 8.64
N PHE A 6 -18.61 20.34 7.80
CA PHE A 6 -18.13 20.12 6.47
C PHE A 6 -16.70 19.61 6.46
N ASP A 7 -15.85 20.21 7.29
CA ASP A 7 -14.46 19.79 7.37
C ASP A 7 -14.32 18.45 8.01
N GLN A 8 -15.27 18.06 8.83
CA GLN A 8 -15.14 16.86 9.59
C GLN A 8 -15.85 15.69 8.96
N GLU A 9 -16.66 15.95 7.99
CA GLU A 9 -17.30 14.85 7.28
C GLU A 9 -16.32 14.23 6.33
N PRO A 10 -16.14 12.92 6.39
CA PRO A 10 -15.25 12.29 5.43
C PRO A 10 -15.84 12.41 4.05
N SER A 11 -15.08 12.94 3.12
CA SER A 11 -15.49 12.89 1.74
C SER A 11 -15.27 11.49 1.22
N PRO A 12 -15.93 11.09 0.15
CA PRO A 12 -15.67 9.77 -0.42
C PRO A 12 -14.21 9.57 -0.80
N TYR A 13 -13.52 10.65 -1.09
CA TYR A 13 -12.13 10.55 -1.52
C TYR A 13 -11.13 10.65 -0.37
N ALA A 14 -11.62 10.94 0.83
CA ALA A 14 -10.75 11.09 1.98
C ALA A 14 -11.05 10.05 3.06
N MET A 15 -11.83 9.03 2.72
CA MET A 15 -12.24 8.05 3.71
C MET A 15 -11.20 6.99 3.97
N MET A 16 -10.33 6.73 3.01
CA MET A 16 -9.34 5.69 3.21
C MET A 16 -8.27 6.16 4.16
N ASN A 17 -8.09 5.40 5.20
CA ASN A 17 -7.08 5.68 6.20
C ASN A 17 -6.02 4.59 6.12
N LEU A 18 -4.76 5.00 6.03
CA LEU A 18 -3.65 4.06 5.96
C LEU A 18 -2.78 4.24 7.20
N PRO A 19 -3.13 3.56 8.30
CA PRO A 19 -2.30 3.65 9.50
C PRO A 19 -0.90 3.14 9.22
N THR A 20 0.07 3.80 9.82
CA THR A 20 1.46 3.42 9.64
C THR A 20 2.12 3.12 10.97
N ARG A 21 3.13 2.28 10.94
CA ARG A 21 4.00 2.03 12.09
C ARG A 21 5.37 1.65 11.57
N GLU A 22 6.36 1.76 12.41
CA GLU A 22 7.71 1.33 12.06
C GLU A 22 8.08 0.09 12.84
N GLN A 23 8.69 -0.85 12.15
CA GLN A 23 9.13 -2.11 12.76
C GLN A 23 10.41 -2.53 12.05
N ALA A 24 11.47 -2.75 12.80
CA ALA A 24 12.75 -3.21 12.27
C ALA A 24 13.28 -2.29 11.16
N GLY A 25 13.03 -0.98 11.28
CA GLY A 25 13.50 -0.02 10.29
C GLY A 25 12.66 0.04 9.02
N VAL A 26 11.48 -0.59 9.02
CA VAL A 26 10.59 -0.62 7.86
C VAL A 26 9.32 0.16 8.19
N LEU A 27 8.88 0.99 7.27
CA LEU A 27 7.61 1.69 7.42
C LEU A 27 6.50 0.77 6.93
N ILE A 28 5.64 0.34 7.86
CA ILE A 28 4.56 -0.57 7.54
C ILE A 28 3.28 0.21 7.42
N VAL A 29 2.60 0.04 6.28
CA VAL A 29 1.36 0.74 5.96
C VAL A 29 0.25 -0.30 5.94
N SER A 30 -0.70 -0.18 6.85
CA SER A 30 -1.81 -1.13 6.93
C SER A 30 -2.90 -0.70 5.96
N VAL A 31 -3.26 -1.62 5.06
CA VAL A 31 -4.30 -1.38 4.07
C VAL A 31 -5.40 -2.39 4.34
N SER A 32 -6.65 -1.95 4.25
CA SER A 32 -7.77 -2.85 4.52
C SER A 32 -8.93 -2.52 3.60
N GLY A 33 -9.81 -3.49 3.46
CA GLY A 33 -11.04 -3.34 2.70
C GLY A 33 -10.87 -3.75 1.26
N ARG A 34 -11.72 -3.20 0.43
CA ARG A 34 -11.81 -3.54 -0.98
C ARG A 34 -11.14 -2.46 -1.81
N ILE A 35 -10.26 -2.85 -2.70
CA ILE A 35 -9.59 -1.88 -3.58
C ILE A 35 -10.07 -2.15 -4.99
N ASP A 36 -11.03 -1.35 -5.45
CA ASP A 36 -11.62 -1.51 -6.78
C ASP A 36 -11.67 -0.15 -7.48
N HIS A 37 -12.40 -0.10 -8.58
CA HIS A 37 -12.44 1.15 -9.38
C HIS A 37 -13.07 2.31 -8.63
N THR A 38 -13.85 2.05 -7.56
CA THR A 38 -14.46 3.13 -6.79
C THR A 38 -13.57 3.62 -5.65
N THR A 39 -12.61 2.81 -5.20
CA THR A 39 -11.74 3.17 -4.09
C THR A 39 -10.29 3.37 -4.50
N SER A 40 -9.94 3.05 -5.75
CA SER A 40 -8.54 3.11 -6.18
C SER A 40 -7.98 4.53 -6.13
N GLU A 41 -8.81 5.54 -6.40
CA GLU A 41 -8.34 6.91 -6.35
C GLU A 41 -8.05 7.35 -4.92
N GLU A 42 -8.90 6.96 -3.98
CA GLU A 42 -8.65 7.22 -2.57
C GLU A 42 -7.35 6.55 -2.12
N PHE A 43 -7.16 5.32 -2.55
CA PHE A 43 -5.97 4.56 -2.21
C PHE A 43 -4.72 5.26 -2.76
N SER A 44 -4.77 5.69 -4.02
CA SER A 44 -3.66 6.39 -4.64
C SER A 44 -3.34 7.69 -3.88
N THR A 45 -4.37 8.44 -3.54
CA THR A 45 -4.21 9.71 -2.83
C THR A 45 -3.61 9.49 -1.45
N ALA A 46 -4.06 8.44 -0.76
CA ALA A 46 -3.57 8.15 0.58
C ALA A 46 -2.13 7.65 0.56
N LEU A 47 -1.74 6.92 -0.49
CA LEU A 47 -0.37 6.44 -0.63
C LEU A 47 0.62 7.53 -0.99
N ASP A 48 0.17 8.54 -1.70
CA ASP A 48 1.06 9.52 -2.31
C ASP A 48 2.07 10.13 -1.31
N PRO A 49 1.64 10.67 -0.16
CA PRO A 49 2.62 11.24 0.76
C PRO A 49 3.57 10.20 1.34
N LEU A 50 3.13 8.94 1.45
CA LEU A 50 4.00 7.89 1.97
C LEU A 50 5.06 7.50 0.95
N LEU A 51 4.74 7.60 -0.32
CA LEU A 51 5.68 7.27 -1.39
C LEU A 51 6.73 8.37 -1.57
N GLU A 52 6.44 9.58 -1.16
CA GLU A 52 7.42 10.66 -1.24
C GLU A 52 8.68 10.32 -0.47
N THR A 53 8.55 9.60 0.63
CA THR A 53 9.69 9.23 1.45
C THR A 53 10.24 7.84 1.12
N CYS A 54 9.67 7.16 0.12
CA CYS A 54 10.17 5.86 -0.29
C CYS A 54 11.31 6.08 -1.28
N ALA A 55 12.49 6.34 -0.74
CA ALA A 55 13.63 6.75 -1.55
C ALA A 55 14.92 6.25 -0.92
N GLN A 56 15.99 6.37 -1.66
CA GLN A 56 17.30 5.96 -1.17
C GLN A 56 17.62 6.68 0.13
N GLY A 57 18.10 5.94 1.12
CA GLY A 57 18.43 6.51 2.42
C GLY A 57 17.27 6.64 3.38
N HIS A 58 16.08 6.23 2.95
CA HIS A 58 14.89 6.25 3.79
C HIS A 58 14.40 4.82 4.03
N PRO A 59 13.56 4.62 5.05
CA PRO A 59 13.06 3.28 5.34
C PRO A 59 12.29 2.69 4.17
N PRO A 60 12.41 1.38 3.96
CA PRO A 60 11.54 0.71 2.99
C PRO A 60 10.08 0.87 3.37
N VAL A 61 9.20 0.85 2.36
CA VAL A 61 7.76 0.92 2.58
C VAL A 61 7.17 -0.45 2.30
N LEU A 62 6.47 -0.99 3.28
CA LEU A 62 5.85 -2.29 3.19
C LEU A 62 4.35 -2.13 3.37
N LEU A 63 3.58 -2.56 2.39
CA LEU A 63 2.13 -2.54 2.50
C LEU A 63 1.67 -3.85 3.12
N ASP A 64 0.99 -3.75 4.26
CA ASP A 64 0.41 -4.91 4.93
C ASP A 64 -1.01 -5.09 4.40
N PHE A 65 -1.20 -6.15 3.62
CA PHE A 65 -2.47 -6.42 2.96
C PHE A 65 -3.34 -7.42 3.70
N ALA A 66 -3.02 -7.73 4.96
CA ALA A 66 -3.80 -8.72 5.71
C ALA A 66 -5.28 -8.37 5.75
N GLY A 67 -5.61 -7.08 5.72
CA GLY A 67 -7.00 -6.64 5.75
C GLY A 67 -7.63 -6.40 4.38
N VAL A 68 -6.91 -6.66 3.29
CA VAL A 68 -7.44 -6.43 1.94
C VAL A 68 -8.10 -7.70 1.43
N ASP A 69 -9.41 -7.63 1.15
CA ASP A 69 -10.16 -8.82 0.73
C ASP A 69 -10.40 -8.87 -0.77
N TYR A 70 -10.12 -7.81 -1.51
CA TYR A 70 -10.30 -7.80 -2.95
C TYR A 70 -9.50 -6.67 -3.59
N ILE A 71 -8.96 -6.95 -4.77
CA ILE A 71 -8.29 -5.91 -5.55
C ILE A 71 -8.64 -6.10 -7.02
N SER A 72 -8.97 -4.99 -7.68
CA SER A 72 -9.29 -4.98 -9.10
C SER A 72 -8.09 -4.53 -9.92
N SER A 73 -8.26 -4.52 -11.24
CA SER A 73 -7.20 -4.04 -12.12
C SER A 73 -6.88 -2.57 -11.86
N ALA A 74 -7.88 -1.78 -11.45
CA ALA A 74 -7.63 -0.37 -11.10
C ALA A 74 -6.73 -0.28 -9.87
N GLY A 75 -6.95 -1.17 -8.90
CA GLY A 75 -6.09 -1.22 -7.72
C GLY A 75 -4.68 -1.68 -8.06
N LEU A 76 -4.57 -2.66 -8.94
CA LEU A 76 -3.25 -3.11 -9.37
C LEU A 76 -2.48 -2.00 -10.08
N ARG A 77 -3.19 -1.16 -10.82
CA ARG A 77 -2.55 -0.03 -11.48
C ARG A 77 -1.95 0.94 -10.47
N VAL A 78 -2.68 1.21 -9.37
CA VAL A 78 -2.16 2.07 -8.32
C VAL A 78 -0.86 1.49 -7.76
N LEU A 79 -0.86 0.18 -7.50
CA LEU A 79 0.34 -0.47 -6.97
C LEU A 79 1.49 -0.45 -7.97
N MET A 80 1.18 -0.60 -9.26
CA MET A 80 2.22 -0.55 -10.28
C MET A 80 2.86 0.83 -10.34
N MET A 81 2.04 1.89 -10.28
CA MET A 81 2.56 3.25 -10.29
C MET A 81 3.39 3.51 -9.03
N ALA A 82 2.93 3.01 -7.89
CA ALA A 82 3.68 3.14 -6.64
C ALA A 82 5.03 2.46 -6.74
N SER A 83 5.06 1.26 -7.29
CA SER A 83 6.29 0.51 -7.46
C SER A 83 7.27 1.24 -8.38
N ARG A 84 6.77 1.78 -9.47
CA ARG A 84 7.61 2.52 -10.40
C ARG A 84 8.19 3.77 -9.77
N ARG A 85 7.37 4.47 -8.99
CA ARG A 85 7.83 5.68 -8.31
C ARG A 85 8.93 5.34 -7.30
N ALA A 86 8.71 4.29 -6.51
CA ALA A 86 9.71 3.87 -5.54
C ALA A 86 11.01 3.51 -6.22
N LYS A 87 10.92 2.78 -7.33
CA LYS A 87 12.12 2.37 -8.06
C LYS A 87 12.86 3.58 -8.63
N ALA A 88 12.14 4.56 -9.15
CA ALA A 88 12.74 5.78 -9.68
C ALA A 88 13.44 6.58 -8.59
N GLN A 89 12.98 6.46 -7.36
CA GLN A 89 13.56 7.15 -6.20
C GLN A 89 14.60 6.28 -5.49
N GLN A 90 14.86 5.08 -6.02
CA GLN A 90 15.79 4.12 -5.43
C GLN A 90 15.35 3.69 -4.03
N GLY A 91 14.04 3.67 -3.80
CA GLY A 91 13.48 3.19 -2.56
C GLY A 91 13.04 1.75 -2.68
N ALA A 92 12.84 1.10 -1.53
CA ALA A 92 12.36 -0.28 -1.50
C ALA A 92 10.87 -0.28 -1.18
N PHE A 93 10.09 -1.03 -1.97
CA PHE A 93 8.65 -1.09 -1.85
C PHE A 93 8.23 -2.54 -1.99
N ALA A 94 7.42 -3.03 -1.05
CA ALA A 94 7.01 -4.43 -1.05
C ALA A 94 5.63 -4.57 -0.43
N ILE A 95 5.04 -5.76 -0.58
CA ILE A 95 3.71 -6.05 -0.06
C ILE A 95 3.78 -7.37 0.72
N ALA A 96 3.00 -7.49 1.78
CA ALA A 96 3.02 -8.69 2.62
C ALA A 96 1.61 -9.11 2.99
N ALA A 97 1.46 -10.38 3.36
CA ALA A 97 0.25 -10.92 3.96
C ALA A 97 -0.97 -10.88 3.06
N LEU A 98 -0.80 -11.27 1.80
CA LEU A 98 -1.91 -11.30 0.86
C LEU A 98 -2.92 -12.37 1.26
N GLN A 99 -4.20 -12.02 1.27
CA GLN A 99 -5.25 -13.00 1.44
C GLN A 99 -5.33 -13.89 0.19
N PRO A 100 -5.88 -15.11 0.31
CA PRO A 100 -5.83 -16.05 -0.82
C PRO A 100 -6.40 -15.52 -2.13
N LEU A 101 -7.52 -14.82 -2.08
CA LEU A 101 -8.10 -14.27 -3.31
C LEU A 101 -7.20 -13.23 -3.95
N VAL A 102 -6.64 -12.34 -3.13
CA VAL A 102 -5.75 -11.30 -3.62
C VAL A 102 -4.47 -11.91 -4.16
N GLN A 103 -3.97 -12.93 -3.48
CA GLN A 103 -2.78 -13.65 -3.93
C GLN A 103 -3.02 -14.27 -5.31
N GLU A 104 -4.21 -14.81 -5.52
CA GLU A 104 -4.57 -15.40 -6.79
C GLU A 104 -4.59 -14.36 -7.90
N VAL A 105 -5.16 -13.19 -7.62
CA VAL A 105 -5.19 -12.09 -8.59
C VAL A 105 -3.78 -11.66 -8.94
N PHE A 106 -2.91 -11.56 -7.95
CA PHE A 106 -1.51 -11.20 -8.19
C PHE A 106 -0.81 -12.24 -9.07
N ALA A 107 -1.08 -13.52 -8.81
CA ALA A 107 -0.44 -14.58 -9.59
C ALA A 107 -0.94 -14.59 -11.03
N ILE A 108 -2.24 -14.46 -11.24
CA ILE A 108 -2.82 -14.48 -12.57
C ILE A 108 -2.34 -13.28 -13.39
N SER A 109 -2.25 -12.12 -12.77
CA SER A 109 -1.80 -10.91 -13.46
C SER A 109 -0.29 -10.80 -13.52
N ARG A 110 0.41 -11.74 -12.89
CA ARG A 110 1.88 -11.74 -12.78
C ARG A 110 2.41 -10.52 -12.06
N PHE A 111 1.58 -9.90 -11.25
CA PHE A 111 1.98 -8.71 -10.51
C PHE A 111 3.02 -9.06 -9.44
N ASN A 112 3.00 -10.31 -8.96
CA ASN A 112 3.97 -10.78 -7.99
C ASN A 112 5.39 -10.81 -8.55
N LEU A 113 5.55 -10.67 -9.86
CA LEU A 113 6.87 -10.55 -10.48
C LEU A 113 7.33 -9.10 -10.57
N ILE A 114 6.42 -8.17 -10.34
CA ILE A 114 6.73 -6.73 -10.43
C ILE A 114 7.08 -6.17 -9.06
N VAL A 115 6.35 -6.61 -8.03
CA VAL A 115 6.56 -6.13 -6.66
C VAL A 115 6.85 -7.32 -5.76
N PRO A 116 7.90 -7.27 -4.94
CA PRO A 116 8.16 -8.35 -4.00
C PRO A 116 7.00 -8.56 -3.05
N CYS A 117 6.59 -9.81 -2.88
CA CYS A 117 5.50 -10.17 -1.99
C CYS A 117 6.00 -11.17 -0.97
N TYR A 118 5.65 -10.94 0.29
CA TYR A 118 6.10 -11.78 1.39
C TYR A 118 4.89 -12.38 2.10
N ALA A 119 5.10 -13.54 2.71
CA ALA A 119 4.02 -14.26 3.36
C ALA A 119 3.48 -13.51 4.58
N SER A 120 4.35 -12.78 5.26
CA SER A 120 3.96 -12.05 6.47
C SER A 120 4.76 -10.78 6.59
N VAL A 121 4.27 -9.87 7.43
CA VAL A 121 5.00 -8.66 7.75
C VAL A 121 6.35 -9.01 8.37
N ASP A 122 6.36 -9.99 9.29
CA ASP A 122 7.61 -10.36 9.95
C ASP A 122 8.65 -10.88 8.97
N SER A 123 8.25 -11.73 8.03
CA SER A 123 9.20 -12.25 7.06
C SER A 123 9.71 -11.15 6.14
N ALA A 124 8.84 -10.21 5.80
CA ALA A 124 9.25 -9.08 4.97
C ALA A 124 10.25 -8.19 5.71
N CYS A 125 10.01 -7.93 6.99
CA CYS A 125 10.89 -7.07 7.77
C CYS A 125 12.28 -7.68 7.92
N LYS A 126 12.37 -9.00 7.99
CA LYS A 126 13.68 -9.66 8.08
C LYS A 126 14.53 -9.41 6.85
N VAL A 127 13.90 -9.29 5.71
CA VAL A 127 14.62 -9.04 4.46
C VAL A 127 14.85 -7.56 4.26
N LEU A 128 13.82 -6.74 4.46
CA LEU A 128 13.89 -5.32 4.15
C LEU A 128 14.63 -4.52 5.20
N GLY A 129 14.57 -4.97 6.44
CA GLY A 129 15.17 -4.23 7.55
C GLY A 129 16.62 -4.54 7.79
N SER A 130 17.18 -5.49 7.06
CA SER A 130 18.58 -5.88 7.30
C SER A 130 19.57 -5.18 6.37
#